data_b3cbbbc07b7bd7bd5dfeadcf4d45222c
#
_entry.id   b3cbbbc07b7bd7bd5dfeadcf4d45222c
#
_cell.length_a   1.000
_cell.length_b   1.000
_cell.length_c   1.000
_cell.angle_alpha   90.00
_cell.angle_beta   90.00
_cell.angle_gamma   90.00
#
_symmetry.space_group_name_H-M   'P 1'
#
loop_
_entity.id
_entity.type
_entity.pdbx_description
1 polymer ?
#
loop_
_entity_poly.entity_id
_entity_poly.type
_entity_poly.pdbx_seq_one_letter_code
_entity_poly.pdbx_strand_id
1 'polypeptide(L)'
;MKVIKKINNNVALCVDNNKKELIAFGKGIGFPDMPYEIKDLSAISMTFYRMDQSFYKLLEEIPEEIFEVSAIIVKKAQMTLDCSLNPNLLPGLADHIHFALKRIEKYKEMKMLFSYDIEQLYHAETSLARYAVELIESKLCVKLPDSEITNIAMHFVNAEEENMVETNGEFQTDQLIDEVTGMIEQTFETEIDREGFNYNRFVMHFRYFLKRIIEKKQFIDDNGALFETLKGEKPEIYDCAVQISDRVIERLHAEITQDEILYLMIHINRIIKNNTIN
;
A
#
# COMPACT_ATOMS: atom_id res chain seq x y z
N MET A 1 -15.79 -24.13 -14.80
CA MET A 1 -14.40 -23.70 -14.49
C MET A 1 -13.59 -24.91 -14.10
N LYS A 2 -12.40 -25.07 -14.69
CA LYS A 2 -11.55 -26.24 -14.47
C LYS A 2 -10.45 -25.91 -13.44
N VAL A 3 -10.38 -26.66 -12.38
CA VAL A 3 -9.25 -26.59 -11.40
C VAL A 3 -8.07 -27.38 -11.97
N ILE A 4 -6.89 -26.75 -11.97
CA ILE A 4 -5.69 -27.33 -12.56
C ILE A 4 -4.70 -27.75 -11.46
N LYS A 5 -4.47 -26.88 -10.48
CA LYS A 5 -3.45 -27.07 -9.45
C LYS A 5 -3.99 -26.60 -8.11
N LYS A 6 -3.82 -27.42 -7.08
CA LYS A 6 -4.02 -27.03 -5.68
C LYS A 6 -2.92 -26.06 -5.26
N ILE A 7 -3.33 -24.99 -4.56
CA ILE A 7 -2.42 -24.11 -3.83
C ILE A 7 -2.51 -24.48 -2.36
N ASN A 8 -3.73 -24.44 -1.79
CA ASN A 8 -4.03 -24.96 -0.46
C ASN A 8 -5.46 -25.53 -0.45
N ASN A 9 -6.05 -25.81 0.73
CA ASN A 9 -7.35 -26.44 0.82
C ASN A 9 -8.50 -25.59 0.28
N ASN A 10 -8.36 -24.25 0.32
CA ASN A 10 -9.40 -23.28 -0.05
C ASN A 10 -9.00 -22.40 -1.23
N VAL A 11 -7.79 -22.60 -1.80
CA VAL A 11 -7.27 -21.83 -2.93
C VAL A 11 -6.73 -22.76 -4.01
N ALA A 12 -7.13 -22.52 -5.24
CA ALA A 12 -6.68 -23.31 -6.38
C ALA A 12 -6.46 -22.49 -7.63
N LEU A 13 -5.48 -22.90 -8.44
CA LEU A 13 -5.31 -22.40 -9.81
C LEU A 13 -6.36 -23.03 -10.71
N CYS A 14 -7.08 -22.21 -11.41
CA CYS A 14 -8.19 -22.58 -12.28
C CYS A 14 -8.01 -21.99 -13.67
N VAL A 15 -8.74 -22.56 -14.63
CA VAL A 15 -8.92 -22.00 -15.98
C VAL A 15 -10.41 -21.78 -16.22
N ASP A 16 -10.76 -20.59 -16.69
CA ASP A 16 -12.12 -20.27 -17.06
C ASP A 16 -12.51 -20.85 -18.44
N ASN A 17 -13.75 -20.59 -18.85
CA ASN A 17 -14.28 -21.03 -20.15
C ASN A 17 -13.56 -20.37 -21.35
N ASN A 18 -12.89 -19.24 -21.13
CA ASN A 18 -12.13 -18.51 -22.14
C ASN A 18 -10.64 -18.91 -22.16
N LYS A 19 -10.27 -19.97 -21.45
CA LYS A 19 -8.91 -20.46 -21.29
C LYS A 19 -7.95 -19.47 -20.60
N LYS A 20 -8.47 -18.54 -19.79
CA LYS A 20 -7.67 -17.65 -18.97
C LYS A 20 -7.42 -18.29 -17.60
N GLU A 21 -6.18 -18.23 -17.17
CA GLU A 21 -5.79 -18.64 -15.82
C GLU A 21 -6.29 -17.63 -14.78
N LEU A 22 -6.72 -18.16 -13.65
CA LEU A 22 -7.18 -17.39 -12.49
C LEU A 22 -6.95 -18.18 -11.21
N ILE A 23 -6.85 -17.48 -10.12
CA ILE A 23 -6.89 -18.09 -8.78
C ILE A 23 -8.31 -17.97 -8.27
N ALA A 24 -8.86 -19.10 -7.83
CA ALA A 24 -10.14 -19.17 -7.19
C ALA A 24 -9.98 -19.45 -5.70
N PHE A 25 -10.75 -18.72 -4.90
CA PHE A 25 -10.92 -18.93 -3.47
C PHE A 25 -12.30 -19.53 -3.23
N GLY A 26 -12.37 -20.57 -2.43
CA GLY A 26 -13.62 -21.21 -2.08
C GLY A 26 -13.40 -22.34 -1.12
N LYS A 27 -14.33 -22.52 -0.16
CA LYS A 27 -14.21 -23.52 0.89
C LYS A 27 -14.06 -24.93 0.29
N GLY A 28 -12.91 -25.52 0.53
CA GLY A 28 -12.65 -26.90 0.15
C GLY A 28 -12.39 -27.17 -1.33
N ILE A 29 -12.22 -26.13 -2.16
CA ILE A 29 -11.94 -26.32 -3.62
C ILE A 29 -10.60 -27.00 -3.90
N GLY A 30 -9.70 -27.02 -2.93
CA GLY A 30 -8.42 -27.71 -3.05
C GLY A 30 -8.41 -29.15 -2.57
N PHE A 31 -9.54 -29.72 -2.07
CA PHE A 31 -9.58 -31.09 -1.58
C PHE A 31 -9.72 -32.16 -2.66
N PRO A 32 -10.52 -31.97 -3.73
CA PRO A 32 -10.65 -33.00 -4.74
C PRO A 32 -9.35 -33.30 -5.49
N ASP A 33 -9.22 -34.53 -5.99
CA ASP A 33 -8.12 -34.91 -6.87
C ASP A 33 -8.13 -34.06 -8.14
N MET A 34 -6.97 -33.51 -8.49
CA MET A 34 -6.83 -32.58 -9.62
C MET A 34 -6.28 -33.27 -10.85
N PRO A 35 -6.66 -32.86 -12.06
CA PRO A 35 -7.60 -31.75 -12.36
C PRO A 35 -9.08 -32.17 -12.29
N TYR A 36 -9.95 -31.28 -11.86
CA TYR A 36 -11.40 -31.48 -11.84
C TYR A 36 -12.19 -30.25 -12.31
N GLU A 37 -13.47 -30.39 -12.54
CA GLU A 37 -14.34 -29.30 -12.98
C GLU A 37 -15.29 -28.86 -11.85
N ILE A 38 -15.22 -27.56 -11.49
CA ILE A 38 -16.20 -26.97 -10.57
C ILE A 38 -17.50 -26.73 -11.35
N LYS A 39 -18.51 -27.51 -11.01
CA LYS A 39 -19.85 -27.40 -11.60
C LYS A 39 -20.71 -26.35 -10.88
N ASP A 40 -20.58 -26.24 -9.58
CA ASP A 40 -21.30 -25.27 -8.75
C ASP A 40 -20.37 -24.09 -8.40
N LEU A 41 -20.59 -22.97 -9.11
CA LEU A 41 -19.81 -21.75 -8.90
C LEU A 41 -20.12 -21.07 -7.56
N SER A 42 -21.18 -21.46 -6.84
CA SER A 42 -21.47 -20.92 -5.50
C SER A 42 -20.44 -21.33 -4.46
N ALA A 43 -19.67 -22.40 -4.73
CA ALA A 43 -18.52 -22.80 -3.90
C ALA A 43 -17.36 -21.80 -3.96
N ILE A 44 -17.34 -20.89 -4.95
CA ILE A 44 -16.30 -19.91 -5.15
C ILE A 44 -16.71 -18.61 -4.48
N SER A 45 -15.91 -18.15 -3.54
CA SER A 45 -16.13 -16.88 -2.85
C SER A 45 -15.51 -15.70 -3.59
N MET A 46 -14.40 -15.93 -4.30
CA MET A 46 -13.66 -14.87 -4.99
C MET A 46 -12.76 -15.45 -6.10
N THR A 47 -12.49 -14.64 -7.12
CA THR A 47 -11.58 -15.01 -8.23
C THR A 47 -10.67 -13.84 -8.58
N PHE A 48 -9.40 -14.15 -8.90
CA PHE A 48 -8.40 -13.18 -9.33
C PHE A 48 -7.80 -13.60 -10.67
N TYR A 49 -7.77 -12.66 -11.63
CA TYR A 49 -7.15 -12.82 -12.94
C TYR A 49 -5.84 -12.04 -13.00
N ARG A 50 -4.95 -12.40 -13.93
CA ARG A 50 -3.69 -11.70 -14.24
C ARG A 50 -2.71 -11.64 -13.06
N MET A 51 -2.38 -12.80 -12.51
CA MET A 51 -1.37 -12.94 -11.47
C MET A 51 0.00 -13.19 -12.06
N ASP A 52 1.02 -12.54 -11.54
CA ASP A 52 2.41 -12.80 -11.89
C ASP A 52 3.01 -13.98 -11.10
N GLN A 53 4.25 -14.38 -11.44
CA GLN A 53 4.91 -15.51 -10.78
C GLN A 53 5.24 -15.21 -9.30
N SER A 54 5.37 -13.95 -8.93
CA SER A 54 5.68 -13.56 -7.54
C SER A 54 4.52 -13.88 -6.61
N PHE A 55 3.29 -13.73 -7.09
CA PHE A 55 2.09 -14.06 -6.34
C PHE A 55 1.97 -15.55 -6.00
N TYR A 56 2.38 -16.44 -6.92
CA TYR A 56 2.35 -17.88 -6.62
C TYR A 56 3.28 -18.26 -5.47
N LYS A 57 4.46 -17.63 -5.38
CA LYS A 57 5.39 -17.85 -4.25
C LYS A 57 4.78 -17.36 -2.95
N LEU A 58 4.14 -16.18 -2.99
CA LEU A 58 3.47 -15.61 -1.81
C LEU A 58 2.38 -16.55 -1.27
N LEU A 59 1.58 -17.16 -2.17
CA LEU A 59 0.54 -18.13 -1.80
C LEU A 59 1.09 -19.40 -1.16
N GLU A 60 2.34 -19.79 -1.44
CA GLU A 60 3.00 -20.94 -0.82
C GLU A 60 3.61 -20.60 0.56
N GLU A 61 3.99 -19.33 0.78
CA GLU A 61 4.68 -18.86 2.00
C GLU A 61 3.73 -18.37 3.09
N ILE A 62 2.56 -17.84 2.73
CA ILE A 62 1.61 -17.23 3.66
C ILE A 62 0.61 -18.30 4.16
N PRO A 63 0.39 -18.43 5.48
CA PRO A 63 -0.60 -19.33 6.04
C PRO A 63 -2.01 -19.10 5.49
N GLU A 64 -2.73 -20.20 5.27
CA GLU A 64 -4.10 -20.19 4.69
C GLU A 64 -5.05 -19.27 5.46
N GLU A 65 -4.98 -19.28 6.79
CA GLU A 65 -5.82 -18.49 7.68
C GLU A 65 -5.66 -16.96 7.44
N ILE A 66 -4.45 -16.53 7.11
CA ILE A 66 -4.16 -15.13 6.79
C ILE A 66 -4.82 -14.73 5.46
N PHE A 67 -4.75 -15.61 4.45
CA PHE A 67 -5.44 -15.37 3.18
C PHE A 67 -6.96 -15.33 3.34
N GLU A 68 -7.53 -16.22 4.16
CA GLU A 68 -8.98 -16.22 4.43
C GLU A 68 -9.42 -14.91 5.08
N VAL A 69 -8.71 -14.46 6.10
CA VAL A 69 -9.00 -13.19 6.78
C VAL A 69 -8.83 -12.02 5.80
N SER A 70 -7.75 -11.99 5.03
CA SER A 70 -7.49 -10.96 4.02
C SER A 70 -8.59 -10.93 2.95
N ALA A 71 -9.06 -12.10 2.49
CA ALA A 71 -10.15 -12.17 1.52
C ALA A 71 -11.47 -11.62 2.07
N ILE A 72 -11.79 -11.87 3.35
CA ILE A 72 -12.98 -11.29 4.01
C ILE A 72 -12.85 -9.77 4.07
N ILE A 73 -11.67 -9.26 4.43
CA ILE A 73 -11.38 -7.82 4.51
C ILE A 73 -11.52 -7.17 3.13
N VAL A 74 -10.91 -7.74 2.09
CA VAL A 74 -10.98 -7.22 0.72
C VAL A 74 -12.42 -7.23 0.20
N LYS A 75 -13.18 -8.29 0.47
CA LYS A 75 -14.61 -8.33 0.13
C LYS A 75 -15.39 -7.23 0.83
N LYS A 76 -15.13 -6.96 2.10
CA LYS A 76 -15.73 -5.85 2.82
C LYS A 76 -15.33 -4.51 2.22
N ALA A 77 -14.07 -4.33 1.82
CA ALA A 77 -13.59 -3.13 1.12
C ALA A 77 -14.35 -2.88 -0.17
N GLN A 78 -14.49 -3.90 -1.04
CA GLN A 78 -15.25 -3.82 -2.28
C GLN A 78 -16.72 -3.45 -2.09
N MET A 79 -17.29 -3.75 -0.93
CA MET A 79 -18.70 -3.41 -0.61
C MET A 79 -18.84 -2.04 0.06
N THR A 80 -17.77 -1.47 0.58
CA THR A 80 -17.81 -0.25 1.42
C THR A 80 -17.22 0.96 0.69
N LEU A 81 -16.14 0.74 -0.08
CA LEU A 81 -15.50 1.77 -0.87
C LEU A 81 -16.20 1.87 -2.23
N ASP A 82 -16.57 3.09 -2.61
CA ASP A 82 -17.34 3.37 -3.85
C ASP A 82 -16.38 3.56 -5.04
N CYS A 83 -15.43 2.62 -5.19
CA CYS A 83 -14.40 2.65 -6.22
C CYS A 83 -14.01 1.23 -6.67
N SER A 84 -13.38 1.11 -7.83
CA SER A 84 -12.70 -0.12 -8.24
C SER A 84 -11.45 -0.31 -7.40
N LEU A 85 -11.19 -1.55 -6.96
CA LEU A 85 -9.99 -1.88 -6.21
C LEU A 85 -9.04 -2.73 -7.06
N ASN A 86 -7.76 -2.36 -7.04
CA ASN A 86 -6.72 -3.09 -7.73
C ASN A 86 -6.69 -4.57 -7.26
N PRO A 87 -6.65 -5.54 -8.19
CA PRO A 87 -6.57 -6.96 -7.86
C PRO A 87 -5.40 -7.34 -6.94
N ASN A 88 -4.32 -6.57 -6.94
CA ASN A 88 -3.15 -6.80 -6.09
C ASN A 88 -3.38 -6.44 -4.60
N LEU A 89 -4.54 -5.87 -4.24
CA LEU A 89 -4.87 -5.58 -2.85
C LEU A 89 -4.84 -6.83 -1.97
N LEU A 90 -5.43 -7.94 -2.42
CA LEU A 90 -5.48 -9.16 -1.61
C LEU A 90 -4.09 -9.72 -1.30
N PRO A 91 -3.21 -9.95 -2.29
CA PRO A 91 -1.86 -10.44 -2.01
C PRO A 91 -1.05 -9.46 -1.17
N GLY A 92 -1.12 -8.17 -1.47
CA GLY A 92 -0.39 -7.15 -0.73
C GLY A 92 -0.85 -7.03 0.73
N LEU A 93 -2.15 -7.11 0.98
CA LEU A 93 -2.71 -7.10 2.33
C LEU A 93 -2.36 -8.39 3.10
N ALA A 94 -2.41 -9.55 2.45
CA ALA A 94 -2.08 -10.83 3.07
C ALA A 94 -0.59 -10.87 3.47
N ASP A 95 0.31 -10.41 2.60
CA ASP A 95 1.74 -10.28 2.91
C ASP A 95 1.98 -9.31 4.06
N HIS A 96 1.33 -8.16 4.03
CA HIS A 96 1.42 -7.18 5.11
C HIS A 96 0.98 -7.77 6.46
N ILE A 97 -0.19 -8.43 6.52
CA ILE A 97 -0.70 -9.06 7.76
C ILE A 97 0.27 -10.13 8.23
N HIS A 98 0.76 -10.99 7.33
CA HIS A 98 1.73 -12.03 7.67
C HIS A 98 3.02 -11.44 8.26
N PHE A 99 3.55 -10.39 7.64
CA PHE A 99 4.73 -9.68 8.14
C PHE A 99 4.46 -8.98 9.48
N ALA A 100 3.30 -8.32 9.63
CA ALA A 100 2.91 -7.66 10.88
C ALA A 100 2.83 -8.66 12.04
N LEU A 101 2.23 -9.84 11.85
CA LEU A 101 2.17 -10.90 12.85
C LEU A 101 3.56 -11.40 13.25
N LYS A 102 4.44 -11.67 12.28
CA LYS A 102 5.85 -12.05 12.55
C LYS A 102 6.63 -10.97 13.30
N ARG A 103 6.35 -9.69 13.01
CA ARG A 103 7.05 -8.56 13.62
C ARG A 103 6.66 -8.38 15.09
N ILE A 104 5.39 -8.56 15.44
CA ILE A 104 4.90 -8.43 16.83
C ILE A 104 5.57 -9.44 17.75
N GLU A 105 5.86 -10.62 17.26
CA GLU A 105 6.61 -11.64 18.03
C GLU A 105 8.03 -11.18 18.40
N LYS A 106 8.63 -10.30 17.60
CA LYS A 106 10.05 -9.90 17.73
C LYS A 106 10.27 -8.49 18.28
N TYR A 107 9.35 -7.55 18.06
CA TYR A 107 9.56 -6.13 18.35
C TYR A 107 8.32 -5.48 18.97
N LYS A 108 8.50 -4.82 20.12
CA LYS A 108 7.48 -3.97 20.74
C LYS A 108 7.43 -2.61 20.04
N GLU A 109 6.21 -2.18 19.70
CA GLU A 109 5.74 -0.87 19.22
C GLU A 109 6.76 0.11 18.60
N MET A 110 6.68 0.29 17.29
CA MET A 110 7.13 1.53 16.63
C MET A 110 5.92 2.46 16.43
N LYS A 111 5.91 3.60 17.11
CA LYS A 111 4.91 4.65 16.88
C LYS A 111 5.12 5.28 15.51
N MET A 112 4.07 5.34 14.70
CA MET A 112 4.06 6.10 13.44
C MET A 112 3.71 7.56 13.72
N LEU A 113 4.50 8.50 13.20
CA LEU A 113 4.37 9.94 13.46
C LEU A 113 3.17 10.60 12.76
N PHE A 114 2.53 9.94 11.78
CA PHE A 114 1.48 10.52 10.94
C PHE A 114 0.16 9.71 10.92
N SER A 115 -0.14 8.96 11.97
CA SER A 115 -1.40 8.19 12.03
C SER A 115 -2.64 9.08 12.04
N TYR A 116 -2.54 10.25 12.67
CA TYR A 116 -3.65 11.20 12.80
C TYR A 116 -4.06 11.80 11.44
N ASP A 117 -3.09 12.14 10.61
CA ASP A 117 -3.34 12.80 9.32
C ASP A 117 -4.04 11.87 8.32
N ILE A 118 -3.66 10.59 8.32
CA ILE A 118 -4.30 9.57 7.50
C ILE A 118 -5.74 9.32 7.93
N GLU A 119 -6.01 9.31 9.23
CA GLU A 119 -7.36 9.17 9.78
C GLU A 119 -8.27 10.32 9.35
N GLN A 120 -7.75 11.54 9.28
CA GLN A 120 -8.51 12.73 8.86
C GLN A 120 -8.78 12.77 7.35
N LEU A 121 -7.85 12.30 6.53
CA LEU A 121 -7.97 12.36 5.07
C LEU A 121 -8.74 11.18 4.49
N TYR A 122 -8.68 10.01 5.13
CA TYR A 122 -9.17 8.73 4.63
C TYR A 122 -10.06 8.04 5.65
N HIS A 123 -11.21 8.70 5.96
CA HIS A 123 -12.14 8.20 6.99
C HIS A 123 -12.74 6.83 6.67
N ALA A 124 -13.09 6.58 5.41
CA ALA A 124 -13.70 5.32 4.99
C ALA A 124 -12.69 4.18 5.10
N GLU A 125 -11.47 4.39 4.56
CA GLU A 125 -10.38 3.42 4.55
C GLU A 125 -9.86 3.17 5.98
N THR A 126 -9.78 4.20 6.81
CA THR A 126 -9.41 4.08 8.24
C THR A 126 -10.48 3.31 9.03
N SER A 127 -11.76 3.59 8.79
CA SER A 127 -12.86 2.83 9.41
C SER A 127 -12.82 1.35 9.00
N LEU A 128 -12.53 1.08 7.74
CA LEU A 128 -12.34 -0.26 7.21
C LEU A 128 -11.09 -0.94 7.81
N ALA A 129 -10.01 -0.21 8.01
CA ALA A 129 -8.79 -0.72 8.63
C ALA A 129 -9.01 -1.06 10.12
N ARG A 130 -9.80 -0.29 10.85
CA ARG A 130 -10.23 -0.65 12.23
C ARG A 130 -11.01 -1.96 12.24
N TYR A 131 -11.99 -2.10 11.35
CA TYR A 131 -12.70 -3.36 11.17
C TYR A 131 -11.74 -4.52 10.83
N ALA A 132 -10.73 -4.28 9.97
CA ALA A 132 -9.75 -5.30 9.62
C ALA A 132 -8.92 -5.74 10.83
N VAL A 133 -8.45 -4.82 11.66
CA VAL A 133 -7.69 -5.12 12.90
C VAL A 133 -8.54 -5.91 13.88
N GLU A 134 -9.80 -5.54 14.10
CA GLU A 134 -10.75 -6.27 14.95
C GLU A 134 -11.01 -7.69 14.42
N LEU A 135 -11.17 -7.84 13.11
CA LEU A 135 -11.38 -9.14 12.47
C LEU A 135 -10.15 -10.04 12.63
N ILE A 136 -8.94 -9.49 12.43
CA ILE A 136 -7.68 -10.19 12.62
C ILE A 136 -7.56 -10.68 14.06
N GLU A 137 -7.80 -9.82 15.05
CA GLU A 137 -7.79 -10.20 16.48
C GLU A 137 -8.78 -11.32 16.75
N SER A 138 -10.01 -11.23 16.24
CA SER A 138 -11.04 -12.23 16.47
C SER A 138 -10.78 -13.57 15.81
N LYS A 139 -10.12 -13.59 14.64
CA LYS A 139 -9.91 -14.80 13.83
C LYS A 139 -8.57 -15.48 14.11
N LEU A 140 -7.53 -14.68 14.33
CA LEU A 140 -6.16 -15.17 14.52
C LEU A 140 -5.73 -15.11 15.99
N CYS A 141 -6.56 -14.60 16.90
CA CYS A 141 -6.28 -14.46 18.34
C CYS A 141 -5.00 -13.66 18.63
N VAL A 142 -4.65 -12.69 17.76
CA VAL A 142 -3.49 -11.82 17.90
C VAL A 142 -3.92 -10.37 17.83
N LYS A 143 -3.60 -9.59 18.87
CA LYS A 143 -3.87 -8.15 18.91
C LYS A 143 -2.77 -7.39 18.17
N LEU A 144 -3.17 -6.70 17.11
CA LEU A 144 -2.29 -5.79 16.37
C LEU A 144 -2.18 -4.44 17.11
N PRO A 145 -1.02 -3.75 17.05
CA PRO A 145 -0.89 -2.38 17.55
C PRO A 145 -1.72 -1.41 16.72
N ASP A 146 -2.13 -0.29 17.33
CA ASP A 146 -2.95 0.74 16.68
C ASP A 146 -2.28 1.33 15.42
N SER A 147 -0.94 1.31 15.35
CA SER A 147 -0.20 1.72 14.15
C SER A 147 -0.52 0.89 12.92
N GLU A 148 -1.04 -0.35 13.08
CA GLU A 148 -1.44 -1.18 11.95
C GLU A 148 -2.75 -0.72 11.32
N ILE A 149 -3.59 0.02 12.03
CA ILE A 149 -4.79 0.67 11.45
C ILE A 149 -4.36 1.58 10.30
N THR A 150 -3.37 2.43 10.53
CA THR A 150 -2.82 3.32 9.51
C THR A 150 -2.20 2.55 8.34
N ASN A 151 -1.39 1.53 8.65
CA ASN A 151 -0.74 0.73 7.62
C ASN A 151 -1.76 -0.01 6.73
N ILE A 152 -2.80 -0.60 7.33
CA ILE A 152 -3.87 -1.30 6.59
C ILE A 152 -4.73 -0.30 5.80
N ALA A 153 -5.07 0.87 6.38
CA ALA A 153 -5.78 1.93 5.65
C ALA A 153 -5.06 2.32 4.37
N MET A 154 -3.73 2.43 4.45
CA MET A 154 -2.89 2.74 3.31
C MET A 154 -2.91 1.68 2.21
N HIS A 155 -3.10 0.39 2.55
CA HIS A 155 -3.30 -0.65 1.53
C HIS A 155 -4.60 -0.45 0.77
N PHE A 156 -5.67 0.00 1.42
CA PHE A 156 -6.93 0.32 0.73
C PHE A 156 -6.78 1.53 -0.18
N VAL A 157 -6.25 2.63 0.35
CA VAL A 157 -6.03 3.85 -0.44
C VAL A 157 -5.17 3.59 -1.68
N ASN A 158 -4.12 2.76 -1.55
CA ASN A 158 -3.26 2.38 -2.68
C ASN A 158 -3.96 1.45 -3.69
N ALA A 159 -4.97 0.73 -3.24
CA ALA A 159 -5.68 -0.21 -4.07
C ALA A 159 -6.90 0.42 -4.77
N GLU A 160 -7.32 1.60 -4.37
CA GLU A 160 -8.32 2.34 -5.10
C GLU A 160 -7.77 2.62 -6.49
N GLU A 161 -8.27 1.86 -7.48
CA GLU A 161 -8.10 2.27 -8.87
C GLU A 161 -8.84 3.60 -8.97
N GLU A 162 -8.07 4.67 -9.00
CA GLU A 162 -8.63 5.97 -9.18
C GLU A 162 -9.57 5.91 -10.38
N ASN A 163 -10.82 6.34 -10.18
CA ASN A 163 -11.59 6.98 -11.23
C ASN A 163 -10.85 8.26 -11.65
N MET A 164 -9.55 8.16 -11.86
CA MET A 164 -8.82 9.10 -12.67
C MET A 164 -9.39 8.90 -14.07
N VAL A 165 -10.38 9.73 -14.38
CA VAL A 165 -10.59 10.15 -15.75
C VAL A 165 -9.22 10.08 -16.40
N GLU A 166 -9.10 9.32 -17.49
CA GLU A 166 -7.95 9.27 -18.40
C GLU A 166 -7.64 10.71 -18.88
N THR A 167 -7.24 11.53 -17.97
CA THR A 167 -6.68 12.83 -18.25
C THR A 167 -5.18 12.67 -18.17
N ASN A 168 -4.48 13.33 -19.05
CA ASN A 168 -3.01 13.44 -19.19
C ASN A 168 -2.21 13.56 -17.87
N GLY A 169 -2.87 13.41 -16.71
CA GLY A 169 -2.32 13.59 -15.37
C GLY A 169 -1.49 12.41 -14.83
N GLU A 170 -1.84 11.15 -15.12
CA GLU A 170 -1.07 9.99 -14.60
C GLU A 170 0.34 9.95 -15.19
N PHE A 171 0.46 10.17 -16.49
CA PHE A 171 1.76 10.25 -17.16
C PHE A 171 2.62 11.40 -16.60
N GLN A 172 2.00 12.51 -16.21
CA GLN A 172 2.70 13.63 -15.57
C GLN A 172 3.12 13.33 -14.13
N THR A 173 2.34 12.55 -13.39
CA THR A 173 2.67 12.16 -12.00
C THR A 173 3.86 11.22 -11.94
N ASP A 174 3.90 10.19 -12.80
CA ASP A 174 5.01 9.23 -12.85
C ASP A 174 6.31 9.91 -13.31
N GLN A 175 6.23 10.78 -14.30
CA GLN A 175 7.39 11.59 -14.70
C GLN A 175 7.90 12.48 -13.57
N LEU A 176 6.99 13.11 -12.80
CA LEU A 176 7.38 13.95 -11.68
C LEU A 176 8.00 13.14 -10.54
N ILE A 177 7.52 11.92 -10.28
CA ILE A 177 8.13 10.99 -9.32
C ILE A 177 9.54 10.62 -9.75
N ASP A 178 9.76 10.32 -11.03
CA ASP A 178 11.08 10.01 -11.57
C ASP A 178 12.04 11.20 -11.50
N GLU A 179 11.55 12.40 -11.85
CA GLU A 179 12.31 13.64 -11.73
C GLU A 179 12.74 13.90 -10.28
N VAL A 180 11.80 13.81 -9.34
CA VAL A 180 12.08 14.02 -7.90
C VAL A 180 13.02 12.97 -7.34
N THR A 181 12.87 11.71 -7.74
CA THR A 181 13.80 10.65 -7.36
C THR A 181 15.21 10.96 -7.84
N GLY A 182 15.35 11.39 -9.10
CA GLY A 182 16.65 11.80 -9.66
C GLY A 182 17.25 13.02 -8.94
N MET A 183 16.42 13.97 -8.50
CA MET A 183 16.88 15.13 -7.70
C MET A 183 17.46 14.66 -6.35
N ILE A 184 16.81 13.71 -5.69
CA ILE A 184 17.30 13.13 -4.43
C ILE A 184 18.62 12.38 -4.68
N GLU A 185 18.69 11.52 -5.70
CA GLU A 185 19.89 10.77 -6.07
C GLU A 185 21.07 11.70 -6.35
N GLN A 186 20.83 12.78 -7.08
CA GLN A 186 21.86 13.77 -7.40
C GLN A 186 22.33 14.58 -6.17
N THR A 187 21.38 15.01 -5.31
CA THR A 187 21.69 15.81 -4.13
C THR A 187 22.52 15.04 -3.10
N PHE A 188 22.25 13.76 -2.93
CA PHE A 188 22.88 12.92 -1.91
C PHE A 188 23.91 11.94 -2.46
N GLU A 189 24.25 12.05 -3.74
CA GLU A 189 25.21 11.17 -4.42
C GLU A 189 24.95 9.68 -4.15
N THR A 190 23.69 9.28 -4.20
CA THR A 190 23.23 7.91 -3.89
C THR A 190 22.38 7.35 -5.03
N GLU A 191 22.40 6.03 -5.19
CA GLU A 191 21.49 5.32 -6.11
C GLU A 191 20.33 4.74 -5.29
N ILE A 192 19.10 5.00 -5.71
CA ILE A 192 17.89 4.51 -5.03
C ILE A 192 17.41 3.24 -5.72
N ASP A 193 17.33 2.14 -4.96
CA ASP A 193 16.72 0.89 -5.42
C ASP A 193 15.22 1.10 -5.66
N ARG A 194 14.84 1.24 -6.94
CA ARG A 194 13.48 1.54 -7.39
C ARG A 194 12.52 0.35 -7.25
N GLU A 195 13.02 -0.86 -7.04
CA GLU A 195 12.23 -2.05 -6.74
C GLU A 195 12.11 -2.27 -5.23
N GLY A 196 12.91 -1.56 -4.44
CA GLY A 196 12.99 -1.71 -2.99
C GLY A 196 11.78 -1.16 -2.24
N PHE A 197 11.53 -1.74 -1.05
CA PHE A 197 10.45 -1.34 -0.15
C PHE A 197 10.46 0.15 0.20
N ASN A 198 11.65 0.73 0.42
CA ASN A 198 11.78 2.14 0.81
C ASN A 198 11.40 3.10 -0.33
N TYR A 199 11.74 2.74 -1.56
CA TYR A 199 11.33 3.50 -2.73
C TYR A 199 9.82 3.45 -2.94
N ASN A 200 9.22 2.25 -2.92
CA ASN A 200 7.77 2.10 -3.04
C ASN A 200 7.02 2.90 -1.98
N ARG A 201 7.54 2.91 -0.76
CA ARG A 201 6.99 3.73 0.32
C ARG A 201 7.14 5.23 0.06
N PHE A 202 8.29 5.69 -0.43
CA PHE A 202 8.50 7.09 -0.79
C PHE A 202 7.55 7.51 -1.91
N VAL A 203 7.45 6.74 -2.98
CA VAL A 203 6.53 6.99 -4.10
C VAL A 203 5.09 7.14 -3.61
N MET A 204 4.65 6.25 -2.76
CA MET A 204 3.33 6.29 -2.14
C MET A 204 3.11 7.62 -1.39
N HIS A 205 4.01 7.98 -0.48
CA HIS A 205 3.90 9.23 0.28
C HIS A 205 3.97 10.47 -0.61
N PHE A 206 4.77 10.43 -1.67
CA PHE A 206 4.87 11.53 -2.61
C PHE A 206 3.58 11.67 -3.45
N ARG A 207 2.94 10.57 -3.85
CA ARG A 207 1.61 10.62 -4.50
C ARG A 207 0.56 11.27 -3.59
N TYR A 208 0.56 10.97 -2.28
CA TYR A 208 -0.35 11.61 -1.32
C TYR A 208 -0.07 13.10 -1.15
N PHE A 209 1.19 13.46 -1.09
CA PHE A 209 1.58 14.86 -1.09
C PHE A 209 1.00 15.58 -2.32
N LEU A 210 1.18 15.03 -3.52
CA LEU A 210 0.62 15.62 -4.74
C LEU A 210 -0.91 15.70 -4.71
N LYS A 211 -1.58 14.64 -4.22
CA LYS A 211 -3.05 14.62 -4.09
C LYS A 211 -3.54 15.76 -3.18
N ARG A 212 -2.93 15.95 -2.01
CA ARG A 212 -3.30 17.05 -1.11
C ARG A 212 -3.09 18.42 -1.75
N ILE A 213 -2.01 18.61 -2.50
CA ILE A 213 -1.74 19.84 -3.23
C ILE A 213 -2.85 20.11 -4.27
N ILE A 214 -3.18 19.11 -5.08
CA ILE A 214 -4.21 19.20 -6.13
C ILE A 214 -5.60 19.45 -5.53
N GLU A 215 -5.96 18.76 -4.47
CA GLU A 215 -7.24 18.87 -3.78
C GLU A 215 -7.33 20.09 -2.84
N LYS A 216 -6.23 20.85 -2.67
CA LYS A 216 -6.12 21.99 -1.74
C LYS A 216 -6.43 21.61 -0.29
N LYS A 217 -6.05 20.39 0.10
CA LYS A 217 -6.21 19.82 1.44
C LYS A 217 -4.87 19.67 2.15
N GLN A 218 -4.02 20.67 2.04
CA GLN A 218 -2.69 20.66 2.62
C GLN A 218 -2.74 20.69 4.14
N PHE A 219 -1.68 20.17 4.77
CA PHE A 219 -1.51 20.26 6.21
C PHE A 219 -1.36 21.73 6.64
N ILE A 220 -2.06 22.08 7.70
CA ILE A 220 -2.00 23.39 8.36
C ILE A 220 -1.94 23.09 9.87
N ASP A 221 -0.83 22.49 10.28
CA ASP A 221 -0.57 22.20 11.69
C ASP A 221 0.48 23.17 12.24
N ASP A 222 0.51 23.35 13.57
CA ASP A 222 1.52 24.19 14.22
C ASP A 222 2.79 23.36 14.53
N ASN A 223 3.43 22.83 13.48
CA ASN A 223 4.68 22.07 13.60
C ASN A 223 5.93 22.94 13.43
N GLY A 224 5.81 24.27 13.56
CA GLY A 224 6.91 25.21 13.35
C GLY A 224 8.18 24.89 14.15
N ALA A 225 8.05 24.48 15.41
CA ALA A 225 9.19 24.12 16.26
C ALA A 225 9.95 22.87 15.71
N LEU A 226 9.22 21.87 15.25
CA LEU A 226 9.81 20.66 14.66
C LEU A 226 10.46 20.98 13.31
N PHE A 227 9.81 21.82 12.50
CA PHE A 227 10.36 22.28 11.23
C PHE A 227 11.69 22.98 11.40
N GLU A 228 11.78 23.98 12.30
CA GLU A 228 13.03 24.72 12.55
C GLU A 228 14.15 23.80 13.11
N THR A 229 13.77 22.83 13.97
CA THR A 229 14.71 21.85 14.48
C THR A 229 15.31 20.99 13.35
N LEU A 230 14.46 20.39 12.51
CA LEU A 230 14.91 19.55 11.40
C LEU A 230 15.68 20.34 10.34
N LYS A 231 15.26 21.56 10.04
CA LYS A 231 15.96 22.46 9.14
C LYS A 231 17.38 22.77 9.64
N GLY A 232 17.52 23.01 10.95
CA GLY A 232 18.85 23.27 11.56
C GLY A 232 19.74 22.01 11.61
N GLU A 233 19.17 20.84 11.91
CA GLU A 233 19.91 19.59 12.01
C GLU A 233 20.23 18.94 10.65
N LYS A 234 19.42 19.20 9.63
CA LYS A 234 19.46 18.57 8.31
C LYS A 234 19.28 19.58 7.17
N PRO A 235 20.17 20.60 7.04
CA PRO A 235 20.04 21.65 6.05
C PRO A 235 20.01 21.11 4.62
N GLU A 236 20.81 20.11 4.28
CA GLU A 236 20.83 19.51 2.94
C GLU A 236 19.49 18.86 2.56
N ILE A 237 18.81 18.22 3.55
CA ILE A 237 17.47 17.64 3.33
C ILE A 237 16.44 18.74 3.15
N TYR A 238 16.54 19.82 3.91
CA TYR A 238 15.68 20.99 3.76
C TYR A 238 15.85 21.61 2.37
N ASP A 239 17.06 21.85 1.91
CA ASP A 239 17.34 22.43 0.60
C ASP A 239 16.81 21.52 -0.53
N CYS A 240 16.98 20.21 -0.41
CA CYS A 240 16.40 19.25 -1.35
C CYS A 240 14.87 19.30 -1.33
N ALA A 241 14.23 19.32 -0.15
CA ALA A 241 12.77 19.42 -0.04
C ALA A 241 12.22 20.71 -0.64
N VAL A 242 12.92 21.84 -0.49
CA VAL A 242 12.55 23.13 -1.12
C VAL A 242 12.65 23.01 -2.63
N GLN A 243 13.74 22.50 -3.19
CA GLN A 243 13.90 22.31 -4.63
C GLN A 243 12.80 21.41 -5.21
N ILE A 244 12.43 20.33 -4.52
CA ILE A 244 11.32 19.45 -4.92
C ILE A 244 10.00 20.23 -4.87
N SER A 245 9.77 21.01 -3.82
CA SER A 245 8.58 21.87 -3.68
C SER A 245 8.47 22.88 -4.82
N ASP A 246 9.57 23.55 -5.15
CA ASP A 246 9.62 24.51 -6.27
C ASP A 246 9.27 23.82 -7.60
N ARG A 247 9.77 22.59 -7.81
CA ARG A 247 9.45 21.81 -9.01
C ARG A 247 7.98 21.45 -9.08
N VAL A 248 7.36 21.09 -7.95
CA VAL A 248 5.93 20.79 -7.87
C VAL A 248 5.10 22.06 -8.11
N ILE A 249 5.49 23.17 -7.54
CA ILE A 249 4.84 24.49 -7.76
C ILE A 249 4.85 24.85 -9.26
N GLU A 250 6.00 24.68 -9.93
CA GLU A 250 6.10 24.94 -11.38
C GLU A 250 5.16 24.06 -12.21
N ARG A 251 5.03 22.77 -11.83
CA ARG A 251 4.21 21.81 -12.58
C ARG A 251 2.71 21.94 -12.31
N LEU A 252 2.32 22.17 -11.05
CA LEU A 252 0.93 22.15 -10.61
C LEU A 252 0.34 23.56 -10.43
N HIS A 253 1.16 24.63 -10.52
CA HIS A 253 0.75 26.02 -10.27
C HIS A 253 0.04 26.19 -8.91
N ALA A 254 0.55 25.53 -7.89
CA ALA A 254 -0.02 25.48 -6.55
C ALA A 254 0.94 26.10 -5.52
N GLU A 255 0.41 26.54 -4.39
CA GLU A 255 1.22 26.94 -3.24
C GLU A 255 1.47 25.71 -2.35
N ILE A 256 2.62 25.66 -1.67
CA ILE A 256 3.00 24.56 -0.76
C ILE A 256 3.24 25.15 0.63
N THR A 257 2.60 24.57 1.65
CA THR A 257 2.73 25.01 3.05
C THR A 257 4.06 24.54 3.66
N GLN A 258 4.46 25.17 4.77
CA GLN A 258 5.63 24.79 5.54
C GLN A 258 5.52 23.35 6.08
N ASP A 259 4.34 22.92 6.49
CA ASP A 259 4.09 21.57 6.97
C ASP A 259 4.24 20.50 5.87
N GLU A 260 3.91 20.84 4.63
CA GLU A 260 4.15 19.95 3.48
C GLU A 260 5.66 19.85 3.14
N ILE A 261 6.43 20.91 3.31
CA ILE A 261 7.90 20.86 3.19
C ILE A 261 8.48 19.96 4.29
N LEU A 262 7.99 20.08 5.53
CA LEU A 262 8.37 19.22 6.65
C LEU A 262 8.07 17.75 6.34
N TYR A 263 6.89 17.48 5.77
CA TYR A 263 6.50 16.15 5.33
C TYR A 263 7.50 15.57 4.30
N LEU A 264 7.86 16.34 3.29
CA LEU A 264 8.87 15.94 2.31
C LEU A 264 10.23 15.67 2.97
N MET A 265 10.71 16.54 3.87
CA MET A 265 11.96 16.36 4.59
C MET A 265 12.03 15.01 5.32
N ILE A 266 10.94 14.62 5.97
CA ILE A 266 10.88 13.35 6.72
C ILE A 266 11.00 12.16 5.76
N HIS A 267 10.31 12.20 4.62
CA HIS A 267 10.33 11.10 3.66
C HIS A 267 11.64 11.01 2.88
N ILE A 268 12.25 12.16 2.53
CA ILE A 268 13.60 12.23 1.95
C ILE A 268 14.64 11.66 2.93
N ASN A 269 14.63 12.09 4.21
CA ASN A 269 15.56 11.57 5.21
C ASN A 269 15.45 10.04 5.38
N ARG A 270 14.24 9.50 5.24
CA ARG A 270 14.02 8.06 5.39
C ARG A 270 14.54 7.25 4.21
N ILE A 271 14.31 7.70 2.98
CA ILE A 271 14.78 6.98 1.79
C ILE A 271 16.31 6.97 1.71
N ILE A 272 16.97 8.07 2.09
CA ILE A 272 18.43 8.17 2.08
C ILE A 272 19.05 7.27 3.15
N LYS A 273 18.57 7.32 4.40
CA LYS A 273 19.15 6.55 5.52
C LYS A 273 19.17 5.05 5.28
N ASN A 274 18.20 4.52 4.57
CA ASN A 274 18.06 3.09 4.37
C ASN A 274 18.88 2.58 3.16
N ASN A 275 19.39 3.48 2.31
CA ASN A 275 20.32 3.14 1.23
C ASN A 275 21.79 3.19 1.68
N THR A 276 22.09 3.73 2.87
CA THR A 276 23.47 3.87 3.40
C THR A 276 23.89 2.66 4.26
N ILE A 277 23.04 1.63 4.39
CA ILE A 277 23.37 0.39 5.10
C ILE A 277 23.68 -0.69 4.05
N ASN A 278 24.88 -0.64 3.51
CA ASN A 278 25.59 -1.75 2.87
C ASN A 278 27.00 -1.81 3.45
#